data_4b5ca5c6a0fa556cb51019328a3ee2ef
#
_entry.id   4b5ca5c6a0fa556cb51019328a3ee2ef
#
_cell.length_a   1.000
_cell.length_b   1.000
_cell.length_c   1.000
_cell.angle_alpha   90.00
_cell.angle_beta   90.00
_cell.angle_gamma   90.00
#
_symmetry.space_group_name_H-M   'P 1'
#
loop_
_entity.id
_entity.type
_entity.pdbx_description
1 polymer ?
#
loop_
_entity_poly.entity_id
_entity_poly.type
_entity_poly.pdbx_seq_one_letter_code
_entity_poly.pdbx_strand_id
1 'polypeptide(L)'
;VVDELAEYRRRRGRETEPPPERPAARGGRFVVHEQRTPQPHWNLRLEREGVLVSWTVPRAVPRAPEEVRLAVRIDDQPPEYTDDAEVWDHGAYEALHWNDRRVEVVLQGERLRGRYSLVHRDDPAAGNAWKLTRLDPAEDGHEVTPRFLAPMPARPGPLPGAAEDGDWAYEFAWPGLRTILRVTGGRITAFDETGEEVTSRFPELRGLGAQLGAREALLDGEIVVFAAGAPDPDGLRRRAAADGGEARGLRHRHPVFYLVTDVLHLDFRSLLSSPHHERRALLDGLGLAGPHWQVPPSHPGDGAAVARASRDHGLAGIIAKRRDSPYRPGLANDDWIDIRHGRTGAR
;
A
#
# COMPACT_ATOMS: atom_id res chain seq x y z
N VAL A 1 -37.39 4.43 5.81
CA VAL A 1 -36.75 3.53 4.84
C VAL A 1 -37.55 3.47 3.53
N VAL A 2 -38.86 3.22 3.57
CA VAL A 2 -39.72 3.19 2.35
C VAL A 2 -39.80 4.57 1.69
N ASP A 3 -39.79 5.65 2.48
CA ASP A 3 -39.88 7.03 1.99
C ASP A 3 -38.56 7.53 1.35
N GLU A 4 -37.41 7.13 1.87
CA GLU A 4 -36.07 7.47 1.33
C GLU A 4 -35.78 6.79 -0.01
N LEU A 5 -36.24 5.54 -0.18
CA LEU A 5 -36.15 4.82 -1.46
C LEU A 5 -37.06 5.42 -2.55
N ALA A 6 -38.25 5.90 -2.17
CA ALA A 6 -39.15 6.57 -3.09
C ALA A 6 -38.56 7.90 -3.61
N GLU A 7 -37.81 8.62 -2.75
CA GLU A 7 -37.11 9.84 -3.13
C GLU A 7 -35.89 9.55 -4.03
N TYR A 8 -35.14 8.51 -3.75
CA TYR A 8 -34.03 8.05 -4.58
C TYR A 8 -34.48 7.63 -5.99
N ARG A 9 -35.58 6.83 -6.09
CA ARG A 9 -36.17 6.41 -7.38
C ARG A 9 -36.68 7.58 -8.20
N ARG A 10 -37.31 8.56 -7.56
CA ARG A 10 -37.77 9.81 -8.22
C ARG A 10 -36.63 10.63 -8.79
N ARG A 11 -35.48 10.72 -8.08
CA ARG A 11 -34.32 11.45 -8.57
C ARG A 11 -33.64 10.81 -9.80
N ARG A 12 -33.80 9.48 -10.01
CA ARG A 12 -33.20 8.73 -11.14
C ARG A 12 -34.15 8.32 -12.26
N GLY A 13 -35.45 8.61 -12.17
CA GLY A 13 -36.40 8.40 -13.26
C GLY A 13 -36.65 6.93 -13.62
N ARG A 14 -36.45 5.98 -12.70
CA ARG A 14 -36.74 4.55 -12.91
C ARG A 14 -37.94 4.14 -12.04
N GLU A 15 -39.07 3.86 -12.68
CA GLU A 15 -40.18 3.10 -12.06
C GLU A 15 -39.88 1.61 -12.26
N THR A 16 -39.60 0.88 -11.18
CA THR A 16 -39.55 -0.58 -11.17
C THR A 16 -40.51 -1.12 -10.13
N GLU A 17 -41.24 -2.18 -10.49
CA GLU A 17 -42.19 -2.89 -9.66
C GLU A 17 -41.55 -3.41 -8.38
N PRO A 18 -42.19 -3.36 -7.19
CA PRO A 18 -41.57 -3.83 -5.94
C PRO A 18 -41.35 -5.36 -6.00
N PRO A 19 -40.19 -5.85 -5.54
CA PRO A 19 -39.88 -7.27 -5.48
C PRO A 19 -40.82 -7.99 -4.48
N PRO A 20 -41.15 -9.27 -4.69
CA PRO A 20 -42.03 -10.04 -3.84
C PRO A 20 -41.48 -10.15 -2.40
N GLU A 21 -42.41 -10.02 -1.42
CA GLU A 21 -42.11 -10.17 0.01
C GLU A 21 -41.48 -11.53 0.31
N ARG A 22 -40.21 -11.52 0.77
CA ARG A 22 -39.55 -12.70 1.33
C ARG A 22 -39.56 -12.63 2.86
N PRO A 23 -39.73 -13.79 3.56
CA PRO A 23 -39.68 -13.80 5.03
C PRO A 23 -38.36 -13.23 5.53
N ALA A 24 -38.40 -12.52 6.67
CA ALA A 24 -37.24 -11.90 7.30
C ALA A 24 -36.16 -12.94 7.60
N ALA A 25 -35.27 -13.17 6.66
CA ALA A 25 -34.14 -14.06 6.81
C ALA A 25 -33.13 -13.40 7.76
N ARG A 26 -32.56 -14.17 8.70
CA ARG A 26 -31.47 -13.73 9.58
C ARG A 26 -30.18 -13.42 8.81
N GLY A 27 -30.20 -13.44 7.48
CA GLY A 27 -29.07 -13.21 6.59
C GLY A 27 -29.48 -12.78 5.19
N GLY A 28 -28.50 -12.41 4.38
CA GLY A 28 -28.68 -11.95 3.00
C GLY A 28 -27.37 -12.06 2.22
N ARG A 29 -27.30 -11.36 1.11
CA ARG A 29 -26.05 -11.24 0.33
C ARG A 29 -25.31 -9.99 0.75
N PHE A 30 -23.98 -10.03 0.63
CA PHE A 30 -23.15 -8.85 0.72
C PHE A 30 -22.32 -8.68 -0.55
N VAL A 31 -21.93 -7.46 -0.80
CA VAL A 31 -20.96 -7.11 -1.84
C VAL A 31 -20.07 -5.98 -1.35
N VAL A 32 -18.82 -6.06 -1.72
CA VAL A 32 -17.84 -4.99 -1.54
C VAL A 32 -17.35 -4.55 -2.91
N HIS A 33 -17.56 -3.28 -3.22
CA HIS A 33 -17.03 -2.66 -4.44
C HIS A 33 -15.78 -1.85 -4.11
N GLU A 34 -14.74 -1.96 -4.94
CA GLU A 34 -13.57 -1.09 -4.90
C GLU A 34 -13.74 0.06 -5.90
N GLN A 35 -13.61 1.29 -5.42
CA GLN A 35 -13.49 2.48 -6.26
C GLN A 35 -12.09 3.06 -6.15
N ARG A 36 -11.42 3.24 -7.31
CA ARG A 36 -10.02 3.69 -7.35
C ARG A 36 -9.87 5.20 -7.53
N THR A 37 -10.90 5.87 -8.04
CA THR A 37 -10.88 7.30 -8.33
C THR A 37 -12.06 8.04 -7.70
N PRO A 38 -11.93 9.31 -7.31
CA PRO A 38 -10.71 10.13 -7.24
C PRO A 38 -9.79 9.74 -6.06
N GLN A 39 -10.29 9.03 -5.05
CA GLN A 39 -9.53 8.46 -3.94
C GLN A 39 -10.01 7.02 -3.70
N PRO A 40 -9.08 6.07 -3.56
CA PRO A 40 -9.45 4.68 -3.29
C PRO A 40 -10.32 4.55 -2.05
N HIS A 41 -11.46 3.88 -2.21
CA HIS A 41 -12.36 3.54 -1.11
C HIS A 41 -13.19 2.29 -1.47
N TRP A 42 -13.74 1.66 -0.44
CA TRP A 42 -14.53 0.45 -0.57
C TRP A 42 -15.95 0.71 -0.09
N ASN A 43 -16.94 0.21 -0.81
CA ASN A 43 -18.32 0.27 -0.41
C ASN A 43 -18.79 -1.13 0.03
N LEU A 44 -18.90 -1.33 1.35
CA LEU A 44 -19.50 -2.53 1.93
C LEU A 44 -21.01 -2.37 1.94
N ARG A 45 -21.73 -3.33 1.33
CA ARG A 45 -23.18 -3.35 1.22
C ARG A 45 -23.74 -4.67 1.71
N LEU A 46 -24.76 -4.60 2.55
CA LEU A 46 -25.47 -5.75 3.12
C LEU A 46 -26.93 -5.68 2.68
N GLU A 47 -27.39 -6.71 1.95
CA GLU A 47 -28.80 -6.80 1.51
C GLU A 47 -29.70 -7.10 2.70
N ARG A 48 -30.66 -6.21 3.01
CA ARG A 48 -31.61 -6.38 4.09
C ARG A 48 -32.94 -5.71 3.74
N GLU A 49 -34.05 -6.43 3.96
CA GLU A 49 -35.39 -5.89 3.80
C GLU A 49 -35.61 -5.20 2.44
N GLY A 50 -35.01 -5.77 1.38
CA GLY A 50 -35.17 -5.26 0.02
C GLY A 50 -34.32 -4.03 -0.31
N VAL A 51 -33.32 -3.70 0.50
CA VAL A 51 -32.36 -2.63 0.24
C VAL A 51 -30.92 -3.10 0.48
N LEU A 52 -29.96 -2.39 -0.08
CA LEU A 52 -28.54 -2.51 0.22
C LEU A 52 -28.14 -1.47 1.27
N VAL A 53 -28.05 -1.91 2.51
CA VAL A 53 -27.53 -1.09 3.62
C VAL A 53 -26.05 -0.89 3.41
N SER A 54 -25.58 0.37 3.29
CA SER A 54 -24.31 0.67 2.68
C SER A 54 -23.39 1.52 3.55
N TRP A 55 -22.08 1.17 3.55
CA TRP A 55 -21.02 1.96 4.21
C TRP A 55 -19.86 2.15 3.25
N THR A 56 -19.37 3.38 3.17
CA THR A 56 -18.10 3.71 2.53
C THR A 56 -16.96 3.54 3.52
N VAL A 57 -15.96 2.75 3.18
CA VAL A 57 -14.76 2.47 3.97
C VAL A 57 -13.57 3.09 3.24
N PRO A 58 -12.95 4.18 3.75
CA PRO A 58 -11.84 4.87 3.09
C PRO A 58 -10.54 4.07 2.98
N ARG A 59 -10.48 2.94 3.64
CA ARG A 59 -9.41 1.92 3.56
C ARG A 59 -10.06 0.57 3.37
N ALA A 60 -9.31 -0.43 2.93
CA ALA A 60 -9.85 -1.78 2.75
C ALA A 60 -10.57 -2.30 4.02
N VAL A 61 -11.57 -3.18 3.83
CA VAL A 61 -12.27 -3.86 4.94
C VAL A 61 -11.24 -4.64 5.77
N PRO A 62 -11.29 -4.57 7.13
CA PRO A 62 -10.28 -5.19 7.99
C PRO A 62 -10.28 -6.72 7.86
N ARG A 63 -9.09 -7.34 7.88
CA ARG A 63 -8.91 -8.79 7.85
C ARG A 63 -8.27 -9.35 9.12
N ALA A 64 -7.90 -8.46 10.05
CA ALA A 64 -7.41 -8.80 11.39
C ALA A 64 -8.10 -7.94 12.46
N PRO A 65 -8.21 -8.40 13.72
CA PRO A 65 -8.88 -7.65 14.80
C PRO A 65 -8.22 -6.30 15.11
N GLU A 66 -6.91 -6.20 14.90
CA GLU A 66 -6.12 -4.99 15.14
C GLU A 66 -6.37 -3.90 14.09
N GLU A 67 -6.95 -4.28 12.97
CA GLU A 67 -7.24 -3.38 11.86
C GLU A 67 -8.59 -2.69 12.05
N VAL A 68 -8.63 -1.67 12.90
CA VAL A 68 -9.84 -0.85 13.06
C VAL A 68 -9.97 0.14 11.90
N ARG A 69 -11.13 0.15 11.25
CA ARG A 69 -11.42 1.04 10.11
C ARG A 69 -12.58 1.98 10.42
N LEU A 70 -12.46 3.19 9.88
CA LEU A 70 -13.61 4.09 9.77
C LEU A 70 -14.53 3.56 8.66
N ALA A 71 -15.82 3.53 8.91
CA ALA A 71 -16.84 3.31 7.91
C ALA A 71 -17.86 4.46 8.00
N VAL A 72 -18.28 5.00 6.88
CA VAL A 72 -19.26 6.09 6.84
C VAL A 72 -20.56 5.53 6.26
N ARG A 73 -21.64 5.56 7.05
CA ARG A 73 -22.97 5.14 6.59
C ARG A 73 -23.42 6.11 5.49
N ILE A 74 -23.85 5.55 4.36
CA ILE A 74 -24.42 6.29 3.23
C ILE A 74 -25.87 5.84 2.99
N ASP A 75 -26.58 6.55 2.11
CA ASP A 75 -27.98 6.25 1.78
C ASP A 75 -28.13 4.80 1.29
N ASP A 76 -29.24 4.17 1.67
CA ASP A 76 -29.58 2.83 1.23
C ASP A 76 -29.80 2.79 -0.28
N GLN A 77 -29.33 1.72 -0.90
CA GLN A 77 -29.40 1.54 -2.35
C GLN A 77 -30.42 0.42 -2.68
N PRO A 78 -31.09 0.48 -3.85
CA PRO A 78 -31.91 -0.66 -4.31
C PRO A 78 -31.03 -1.88 -4.61
N PRO A 79 -31.56 -3.12 -4.48
CA PRO A 79 -30.79 -4.36 -4.68
C PRO A 79 -30.18 -4.51 -6.08
N GLU A 80 -30.80 -3.92 -7.09
CA GLU A 80 -30.34 -3.89 -8.48
C GLU A 80 -29.32 -2.80 -8.76
N TYR A 81 -28.88 -2.07 -7.72
CA TYR A 81 -27.87 -1.03 -7.87
C TYR A 81 -26.54 -1.62 -8.32
N THR A 82 -26.11 -1.19 -9.48
CA THR A 82 -24.78 -1.51 -10.02
C THR A 82 -23.93 -0.24 -10.05
N ASP A 83 -22.76 -0.33 -9.44
CA ASP A 83 -21.71 0.68 -9.57
C ASP A 83 -20.87 0.39 -10.81
N ASP A 84 -20.26 1.43 -11.40
CA ASP A 84 -19.17 1.26 -12.36
C ASP A 84 -17.85 0.80 -11.68
N ALA A 85 -17.93 0.42 -10.40
CA ALA A 85 -16.82 -0.02 -9.56
C ALA A 85 -16.59 -1.52 -9.70
N GLU A 86 -15.33 -1.93 -9.53
CA GLU A 86 -14.93 -3.34 -9.54
C GLU A 86 -15.49 -4.06 -8.30
N VAL A 87 -16.11 -5.22 -8.49
CA VAL A 87 -16.49 -6.10 -7.37
C VAL A 87 -15.22 -6.66 -6.75
N TRP A 88 -14.91 -6.19 -5.53
CA TRP A 88 -13.73 -6.62 -4.79
C TRP A 88 -13.97 -7.92 -4.01
N ASP A 89 -15.18 -8.08 -3.42
CA ASP A 89 -15.63 -9.33 -2.78
C ASP A 89 -17.15 -9.40 -2.74
N HIS A 90 -17.71 -10.61 -2.66
CA HIS A 90 -19.14 -10.85 -2.53
C HIS A 90 -19.42 -12.21 -1.88
N GLY A 91 -20.61 -12.38 -1.36
CA GLY A 91 -21.03 -13.64 -0.76
C GLY A 91 -22.31 -13.54 0.05
N ALA A 92 -22.51 -14.53 0.92
CA ALA A 92 -23.61 -14.53 1.89
C ALA A 92 -23.14 -13.93 3.22
N TYR A 93 -24.11 -13.43 4.00
CA TYR A 93 -23.86 -13.07 5.39
C TYR A 93 -25.00 -13.54 6.30
N GLU A 94 -24.68 -13.76 7.58
CA GLU A 94 -25.63 -13.99 8.65
C GLU A 94 -25.58 -12.83 9.65
N ALA A 95 -26.72 -12.25 10.02
CA ALA A 95 -26.81 -11.19 11.01
C ALA A 95 -26.91 -11.79 12.42
N LEU A 96 -25.92 -11.52 13.25
CA LEU A 96 -25.90 -11.90 14.67
C LEU A 96 -26.57 -10.83 15.53
N HIS A 97 -26.38 -9.56 15.20
CA HIS A 97 -26.98 -8.42 15.84
C HIS A 97 -27.24 -7.31 14.83
N TRP A 98 -28.40 -6.64 14.95
CA TRP A 98 -28.70 -5.54 14.05
C TRP A 98 -29.62 -4.52 14.72
N ASN A 99 -29.11 -3.30 14.90
CA ASN A 99 -29.88 -2.12 15.27
C ASN A 99 -29.21 -0.86 14.69
N ASP A 100 -29.79 0.33 14.95
CA ASP A 100 -29.33 1.61 14.41
C ASP A 100 -27.92 2.03 14.88
N ARG A 101 -27.36 1.38 15.90
CA ARG A 101 -26.05 1.71 16.50
C ARG A 101 -25.02 0.61 16.40
N ARG A 102 -25.44 -0.63 16.15
CA ARG A 102 -24.58 -1.80 16.09
C ARG A 102 -25.09 -2.82 15.10
N VAL A 103 -24.22 -3.22 14.21
CA VAL A 103 -24.44 -4.33 13.27
C VAL A 103 -23.32 -5.34 13.47
N GLU A 104 -23.67 -6.60 13.75
CA GLU A 104 -22.74 -7.73 13.78
C GLU A 104 -23.18 -8.78 12.80
N VAL A 105 -22.24 -9.19 11.95
CA VAL A 105 -22.48 -10.15 10.87
C VAL A 105 -21.35 -11.17 10.78
N VAL A 106 -21.69 -12.36 10.28
CA VAL A 106 -20.72 -13.33 9.79
C VAL A 106 -20.71 -13.24 8.27
N LEU A 107 -19.60 -12.82 7.70
CA LEU A 107 -19.41 -12.75 6.24
C LEU A 107 -18.88 -14.11 5.73
N GLN A 108 -19.35 -14.52 4.55
CA GLN A 108 -18.97 -15.76 3.86
C GLN A 108 -18.66 -15.42 2.39
N GLY A 109 -17.61 -14.63 2.19
CA GLY A 109 -17.10 -14.24 0.88
C GLY A 109 -15.91 -15.07 0.44
N GLU A 110 -15.30 -14.68 -0.66
CA GLU A 110 -14.04 -15.26 -1.14
C GLU A 110 -12.85 -14.72 -0.35
N ARG A 111 -12.85 -13.39 -0.10
CA ARG A 111 -11.79 -12.66 0.61
C ARG A 111 -12.12 -12.38 2.07
N LEU A 112 -13.40 -12.12 2.38
CA LEU A 112 -13.87 -11.78 3.72
C LEU A 112 -14.66 -12.94 4.30
N ARG A 113 -14.11 -13.56 5.33
CA ARG A 113 -14.76 -14.65 6.08
C ARG A 113 -14.66 -14.40 7.56
N GLY A 114 -15.76 -14.64 8.30
CA GLY A 114 -15.79 -14.53 9.75
C GLY A 114 -16.64 -13.36 10.25
N ARG A 115 -16.53 -13.08 11.56
CA ARG A 115 -17.38 -12.11 12.25
C ARG A 115 -16.85 -10.69 12.14
N TYR A 116 -17.77 -9.78 11.85
CA TYR A 116 -17.50 -8.35 11.74
C TYR A 116 -18.48 -7.55 12.60
N SER A 117 -18.01 -6.46 13.16
CA SER A 117 -18.81 -5.51 13.93
C SER A 117 -18.67 -4.12 13.33
N LEU A 118 -19.81 -3.48 13.08
CA LEU A 118 -19.94 -2.06 12.79
C LEU A 118 -20.63 -1.41 13.97
N VAL A 119 -19.98 -0.43 14.59
CA VAL A 119 -20.51 0.30 15.75
C VAL A 119 -20.52 1.78 15.44
N HIS A 120 -21.73 2.40 15.57
CA HIS A 120 -21.89 3.84 15.38
C HIS A 120 -21.04 4.61 16.43
N ARG A 121 -20.40 5.68 16.00
CA ARG A 121 -19.66 6.56 16.92
C ARG A 121 -20.63 7.57 17.52
N ASP A 122 -20.74 7.56 18.85
CA ASP A 122 -21.64 8.45 19.62
C ASP A 122 -21.09 9.89 19.77
N ASP A 123 -20.21 10.31 18.85
CA ASP A 123 -19.67 11.67 18.82
C ASP A 123 -20.54 12.53 17.87
N PRO A 124 -21.19 13.59 18.35
CA PRO A 124 -22.02 14.46 17.51
C PRO A 124 -21.25 15.08 16.33
N ALA A 125 -19.93 15.26 16.44
CA ALA A 125 -19.08 15.76 15.38
C ALA A 125 -18.73 14.67 14.33
N ALA A 126 -18.96 13.38 14.65
CA ALA A 126 -18.63 12.26 13.78
C ALA A 126 -19.71 11.97 12.71
N GLY A 127 -20.91 12.57 12.82
CA GLY A 127 -22.02 12.35 11.86
C GLY A 127 -22.33 10.86 11.71
N ASN A 128 -22.37 10.38 10.47
CA ASN A 128 -22.67 8.98 10.12
C ASN A 128 -21.43 8.06 10.21
N ALA A 129 -20.47 8.35 11.08
CA ALA A 129 -19.25 7.58 11.22
C ALA A 129 -19.45 6.33 12.09
N TRP A 130 -18.94 5.21 11.61
CA TRP A 130 -18.99 3.91 12.25
C TRP A 130 -17.57 3.37 12.41
N LYS A 131 -17.37 2.52 13.42
CA LYS A 131 -16.16 1.74 13.62
C LYS A 131 -16.40 0.34 13.05
N LEU A 132 -15.67 -0.04 12.01
CA LEU A 132 -15.67 -1.38 11.45
C LEU A 132 -14.47 -2.16 11.98
N THR A 133 -14.73 -3.36 12.51
CA THR A 133 -13.71 -4.24 13.10
C THR A 133 -14.03 -5.69 12.77
N ARG A 134 -13.01 -6.49 12.48
CA ARG A 134 -13.10 -7.95 12.48
C ARG A 134 -13.09 -8.45 13.93
N LEU A 135 -13.94 -9.42 14.28
CA LEU A 135 -14.03 -9.99 15.63
C LEU A 135 -13.31 -11.34 15.76
N ASP A 136 -13.14 -12.06 14.67
CA ASP A 136 -12.42 -13.32 14.64
C ASP A 136 -10.90 -13.08 14.50
N PRO A 137 -10.05 -14.03 14.90
CA PRO A 137 -8.60 -13.96 14.63
C PRO A 137 -8.33 -13.69 13.15
N ALA A 138 -7.14 -13.16 12.86
CA ALA A 138 -6.69 -13.03 11.48
C ALA A 138 -6.79 -14.38 10.75
N GLU A 139 -7.07 -14.35 9.46
CA GLU A 139 -7.08 -15.56 8.64
C GLU A 139 -5.67 -16.16 8.55
N ASP A 140 -5.57 -17.48 8.36
CA ASP A 140 -4.29 -18.17 8.22
C ASP A 140 -3.44 -17.51 7.12
N GLY A 141 -2.19 -17.20 7.47
CA GLY A 141 -1.27 -16.50 6.57
C GLY A 141 -1.56 -15.00 6.38
N HIS A 142 -2.52 -14.43 7.13
CA HIS A 142 -2.75 -12.99 7.16
C HIS A 142 -1.91 -12.36 8.27
N GLU A 143 -0.91 -11.57 7.87
CA GLU A 143 -0.08 -10.78 8.78
C GLU A 143 -0.33 -9.30 8.56
N VAL A 144 -0.66 -8.58 9.63
CA VAL A 144 -0.84 -7.12 9.54
C VAL A 144 0.44 -6.47 9.05
N THR A 145 0.35 -5.66 8.01
CA THR A 145 1.50 -4.93 7.48
C THR A 145 2.11 -4.04 8.57
N PRO A 146 3.37 -4.26 8.97
CA PRO A 146 4.02 -3.47 10.01
C PRO A 146 3.97 -1.97 9.69
N ARG A 147 3.93 -1.14 10.72
CA ARG A 147 4.03 0.30 10.52
C ARG A 147 5.38 0.69 9.92
N PHE A 148 6.43 0.11 10.42
CA PHE A 148 7.82 0.37 10.06
C PHE A 148 8.66 -0.87 10.34
N LEU A 149 9.69 -1.07 9.52
CA LEU A 149 10.82 -1.97 9.76
C LEU A 149 12.09 -1.19 9.45
N ALA A 150 13.10 -1.31 10.30
CA ALA A 150 14.38 -0.69 10.03
C ALA A 150 15.00 -1.23 8.73
N PRO A 151 15.46 -0.39 7.80
CA PRO A 151 16.09 -0.87 6.57
C PRO A 151 17.27 -1.79 6.86
N MET A 152 17.44 -2.85 6.04
CA MET A 152 18.62 -3.70 6.10
C MET A 152 19.82 -2.94 5.50
N PRO A 153 20.89 -2.67 6.27
CA PRO A 153 22.05 -1.97 5.75
C PRO A 153 22.99 -2.93 5.01
N ALA A 154 23.63 -2.45 3.94
CA ALA A 154 24.71 -3.15 3.28
C ALA A 154 26.06 -2.89 4.01
N ARG A 155 26.91 -3.91 4.09
CA ARG A 155 28.27 -3.76 4.65
C ARG A 155 29.26 -3.28 3.58
N PRO A 156 30.16 -2.35 3.88
CA PRO A 156 31.24 -2.04 2.97
C PRO A 156 32.07 -3.28 2.65
N GLY A 157 32.37 -3.50 1.37
CA GLY A 157 33.15 -4.67 0.97
C GLY A 157 33.60 -4.63 -0.49
N PRO A 158 34.43 -5.60 -0.90
CA PRO A 158 34.87 -5.73 -2.28
C PRO A 158 33.78 -6.32 -3.17
N LEU A 159 33.97 -6.15 -4.48
CA LEU A 159 33.13 -6.84 -5.48
C LEU A 159 33.34 -8.36 -5.32
N PRO A 160 32.26 -9.16 -5.28
CA PRO A 160 32.32 -10.61 -5.30
C PRO A 160 33.15 -11.14 -6.46
N GLY A 161 33.83 -12.27 -6.21
CA GLY A 161 34.67 -12.90 -7.25
C GLY A 161 33.84 -13.43 -8.43
N ALA A 162 34.48 -13.50 -9.60
CA ALA A 162 33.81 -13.95 -10.83
C ALA A 162 33.17 -15.34 -10.70
N ALA A 163 33.72 -16.22 -9.85
CA ALA A 163 33.16 -17.56 -9.61
C ALA A 163 31.82 -17.54 -8.85
N GLU A 164 31.58 -16.50 -8.04
CA GLU A 164 30.38 -16.35 -7.21
C GLU A 164 29.40 -15.33 -7.83
N ASP A 165 29.76 -14.70 -8.95
CA ASP A 165 29.03 -13.57 -9.54
C ASP A 165 27.56 -13.92 -9.81
N GLY A 166 27.26 -15.16 -10.22
CA GLY A 166 25.90 -15.65 -10.45
C GLY A 166 25.03 -15.75 -9.20
N ASP A 167 25.61 -15.76 -7.99
CA ASP A 167 24.87 -15.81 -6.72
C ASP A 167 24.39 -14.43 -6.27
N TRP A 168 24.80 -13.39 -6.98
CA TRP A 168 24.56 -12.01 -6.63
C TRP A 168 23.69 -11.29 -7.66
N ALA A 169 22.92 -10.31 -7.19
CA ALA A 169 22.25 -9.30 -7.99
C ALA A 169 22.82 -7.93 -7.64
N TYR A 170 23.04 -7.11 -8.66
CA TYR A 170 23.72 -5.82 -8.53
C TYR A 170 22.79 -4.67 -8.88
N GLU A 171 22.76 -3.65 -8.04
CA GLU A 171 21.97 -2.43 -8.18
C GLU A 171 22.88 -1.21 -8.03
N PHE A 172 22.49 -0.07 -8.61
CA PHE A 172 23.23 1.16 -8.38
C PHE A 172 23.07 1.64 -6.94
N ALA A 173 24.14 2.13 -6.33
CA ALA A 173 24.10 2.79 -5.02
C ALA A 173 23.67 4.26 -5.23
N TRP A 174 22.41 4.53 -4.99
CA TRP A 174 21.85 5.86 -5.16
C TRP A 174 22.18 6.76 -3.95
N PRO A 175 22.58 8.04 -4.19
CA PRO A 175 22.83 8.98 -3.09
C PRO A 175 21.50 9.58 -2.62
N GLY A 176 20.66 8.76 -2.00
CA GLY A 176 19.29 9.08 -1.62
C GLY A 176 19.07 9.15 -0.11
N LEU A 177 17.85 9.47 0.27
CA LEU A 177 17.32 9.28 1.61
C LEU A 177 16.67 7.89 1.67
N ARG A 178 17.26 6.97 2.43
CA ARG A 178 16.65 5.64 2.63
C ARG A 178 15.28 5.78 3.25
N THR A 179 14.29 5.17 2.63
CA THR A 179 12.90 5.36 3.00
C THR A 179 12.14 4.05 2.94
N ILE A 180 11.48 3.72 4.06
CA ILE A 180 10.46 2.68 4.10
C ILE A 180 9.11 3.32 3.82
N LEU A 181 8.42 2.84 2.79
CA LEU A 181 7.13 3.36 2.39
C LEU A 181 6.06 2.29 2.62
N ARG A 182 5.15 2.58 3.55
CA ARG A 182 3.99 1.74 3.83
C ARG A 182 2.81 2.19 2.97
N VAL A 183 2.18 1.24 2.29
CA VAL A 183 0.93 1.45 1.56
C VAL A 183 -0.20 0.70 2.26
N THR A 184 -1.29 1.40 2.56
CA THR A 184 -2.47 0.83 3.21
C THR A 184 -3.71 1.50 2.64
N GLY A 185 -4.59 0.72 2.01
CA GLY A 185 -5.83 1.26 1.45
C GLY A 185 -5.61 2.42 0.48
N GLY A 186 -4.66 2.28 -0.44
CA GLY A 186 -4.32 3.30 -1.44
C GLY A 186 -3.62 4.55 -0.90
N ARG A 187 -3.24 4.57 0.38
CA ARG A 187 -2.53 5.69 1.01
C ARG A 187 -1.12 5.28 1.39
N ILE A 188 -0.20 6.23 1.31
CA ILE A 188 1.19 6.03 1.73
C ILE A 188 1.46 6.66 3.09
N THR A 189 2.39 6.04 3.82
CA THR A 189 3.12 6.63 4.93
C THR A 189 4.60 6.33 4.71
N ALA A 190 5.42 7.37 4.64
CA ALA A 190 6.86 7.27 4.40
C ALA A 190 7.62 7.49 5.72
N PHE A 191 8.61 6.64 5.98
CA PHE A 191 9.49 6.71 7.15
C PHE A 191 10.93 6.74 6.69
N ASP A 192 11.74 7.58 7.30
CA ASP A 192 13.18 7.54 7.11
C ASP A 192 13.82 6.31 7.80
N GLU A 193 15.13 6.17 7.69
CA GLU A 193 15.88 5.03 8.25
C GLU A 193 15.77 4.93 9.79
N THR A 194 15.44 6.02 10.48
CA THR A 194 15.27 6.07 11.94
C THR A 194 13.85 5.72 12.38
N GLY A 195 12.89 5.68 11.44
CA GLY A 195 11.46 5.49 11.70
C GLY A 195 10.68 6.78 11.94
N GLU A 196 11.30 7.95 11.69
CA GLU A 196 10.59 9.23 11.66
C GLU A 196 9.66 9.29 10.45
N GLU A 197 8.41 9.73 10.67
CA GLU A 197 7.45 9.88 9.58
C GLU A 197 7.75 11.15 8.76
N VAL A 198 8.06 10.96 7.49
CA VAL A 198 8.45 12.03 6.55
C VAL A 198 7.44 12.25 5.41
N THR A 199 6.25 11.68 5.50
CA THR A 199 5.20 11.70 4.46
C THR A 199 4.87 13.11 3.97
N SER A 200 4.80 14.10 4.88
CA SER A 200 4.45 15.49 4.57
C SER A 200 5.51 16.20 3.73
N ARG A 201 6.77 15.74 3.80
CA ARG A 201 7.92 16.28 3.06
C ARG A 201 7.88 15.91 1.56
N PHE A 202 7.18 14.81 1.21
CA PHE A 202 7.17 14.24 -0.15
C PHE A 202 5.76 13.99 -0.68
N PRO A 203 4.93 15.04 -0.82
CA PRO A 203 3.51 14.91 -1.18
C PRO A 203 3.28 14.31 -2.57
N GLU A 204 4.24 14.39 -3.49
CA GLU A 204 4.18 13.83 -4.84
C GLU A 204 4.16 12.29 -4.85
N LEU A 205 4.64 11.64 -3.81
CA LEU A 205 4.65 10.16 -3.70
C LEU A 205 3.25 9.57 -3.44
N ARG A 206 2.24 10.38 -3.13
CA ARG A 206 0.87 9.90 -2.87
C ARG A 206 0.27 9.10 -4.02
N GLY A 207 0.66 9.41 -5.25
CA GLY A 207 0.21 8.70 -6.44
C GLY A 207 0.59 7.21 -6.45
N LEU A 208 1.70 6.82 -5.79
CA LEU A 208 2.10 5.42 -5.67
C LEU A 208 1.05 4.59 -4.91
N GLY A 209 0.50 5.15 -3.81
CA GLY A 209 -0.59 4.50 -3.09
C GLY A 209 -1.82 4.29 -3.96
N ALA A 210 -2.19 5.28 -4.77
CA ALA A 210 -3.31 5.16 -5.70
C ALA A 210 -3.06 4.10 -6.79
N GLN A 211 -1.81 3.95 -7.27
CA GLN A 211 -1.45 2.90 -8.23
C GLN A 211 -1.60 1.49 -7.63
N LEU A 212 -1.23 1.30 -6.35
CA LEU A 212 -1.38 0.02 -5.66
C LEU A 212 -2.84 -0.31 -5.27
N GLY A 213 -3.71 0.71 -5.19
CA GLY A 213 -5.14 0.53 -4.91
C GLY A 213 -5.41 -0.17 -3.58
N ALA A 214 -6.09 -1.33 -3.64
CA ALA A 214 -6.43 -2.15 -2.46
C ALA A 214 -5.25 -2.91 -1.86
N ARG A 215 -4.13 -3.01 -2.57
CA ARG A 215 -2.97 -3.77 -2.10
C ARG A 215 -2.33 -3.11 -0.90
N GLU A 216 -1.90 -3.93 0.05
CA GLU A 216 -1.09 -3.48 1.18
C GLU A 216 0.37 -3.87 0.96
N ALA A 217 1.28 -2.92 1.16
CA ALA A 217 2.69 -3.17 0.93
C ALA A 217 3.58 -2.40 1.93
N LEU A 218 4.74 -2.98 2.23
CA LEU A 218 5.85 -2.30 2.85
C LEU A 218 7.04 -2.38 1.89
N LEU A 219 7.43 -1.23 1.36
CA LEU A 219 8.45 -1.09 0.33
C LEU A 219 9.70 -0.45 0.92
N ASP A 220 10.87 -0.94 0.50
CA ASP A 220 12.15 -0.36 0.83
C ASP A 220 12.75 0.31 -0.41
N GLY A 221 13.32 1.50 -0.26
CA GLY A 221 13.87 2.23 -1.39
C GLY A 221 14.61 3.50 -0.97
N GLU A 222 14.92 4.30 -1.98
CA GLU A 222 15.66 5.57 -1.83
C GLU A 222 14.88 6.72 -2.46
N ILE A 223 14.68 7.80 -1.71
CA ILE A 223 14.20 9.07 -2.29
C ILE A 223 15.41 9.83 -2.80
N VAL A 224 15.39 10.18 -4.08
CA VAL A 224 16.44 10.94 -4.76
C VAL A 224 15.87 12.19 -5.42
N VAL A 225 16.73 13.19 -5.63
CA VAL A 225 16.46 14.35 -6.51
C VAL A 225 17.44 14.28 -7.66
N PHE A 226 16.96 14.59 -8.87
CA PHE A 226 17.81 14.70 -10.05
C PHE A 226 17.83 16.14 -10.56
N ALA A 227 18.99 16.63 -10.95
CA ALA A 227 19.19 17.88 -11.66
C ALA A 227 20.05 17.63 -12.90
N ALA A 228 19.62 18.11 -14.06
CA ALA A 228 20.30 17.91 -15.34
C ALA A 228 20.70 16.42 -15.62
N GLY A 229 19.86 15.49 -15.21
CA GLY A 229 20.10 14.05 -15.44
C GLY A 229 21.04 13.34 -14.45
N ALA A 230 21.57 14.06 -13.47
CA ALA A 230 22.43 13.51 -12.41
C ALA A 230 21.77 13.66 -11.03
N PRO A 231 22.10 12.80 -10.04
CA PRO A 231 21.65 12.98 -8.67
C PRO A 231 22.07 14.35 -8.10
N ASP A 232 21.14 15.01 -7.39
CA ASP A 232 21.35 16.30 -6.72
C ASP A 232 21.19 16.17 -5.20
N PRO A 233 22.28 15.84 -4.45
CA PRO A 233 22.23 15.72 -3.00
C PRO A 233 21.86 17.02 -2.29
N ASP A 234 22.18 18.19 -2.87
CA ASP A 234 21.85 19.51 -2.29
C ASP A 234 20.35 19.79 -2.40
N GLY A 235 19.78 19.50 -3.56
CA GLY A 235 18.34 19.55 -3.76
C GLY A 235 17.60 18.59 -2.83
N LEU A 236 18.12 17.36 -2.64
CA LEU A 236 17.56 16.40 -1.71
C LEU A 236 17.60 16.89 -0.26
N ARG A 237 18.73 17.47 0.19
CA ARG A 237 18.83 18.03 1.55
C ARG A 237 17.79 19.15 1.79
N ARG A 238 17.59 20.02 0.82
CA ARG A 238 16.54 21.06 0.89
C ARG A 238 15.14 20.47 0.98
N ARG A 239 14.86 19.42 0.21
CA ARG A 239 13.56 18.73 0.23
C ARG A 239 13.34 18.00 1.55
N ALA A 240 14.35 17.33 2.09
CA ALA A 240 14.26 16.61 3.35
C ALA A 240 14.08 17.52 4.57
N ALA A 241 14.60 18.76 4.50
CA ALA A 241 14.45 19.74 5.57
C ALA A 241 13.10 20.49 5.53
N ALA A 242 12.42 20.51 4.37
CA ALA A 242 11.17 21.24 4.18
C ALA A 242 9.95 20.42 4.66
N ASP A 243 8.93 21.10 5.17
CA ASP A 243 7.66 20.47 5.53
C ASP A 243 6.46 21.25 4.96
N GLY A 244 5.27 20.64 5.04
CA GLY A 244 3.99 21.26 4.79
C GLY A 244 3.91 22.14 3.52
N GLY A 245 3.78 23.43 3.73
CA GLY A 245 3.65 24.44 2.66
C GLY A 245 4.92 24.61 1.84
N GLU A 246 6.08 24.61 2.49
CA GLU A 246 7.38 24.73 1.85
C GLU A 246 7.68 23.53 0.95
N ALA A 247 7.43 22.31 1.43
CA ALA A 247 7.60 21.09 0.65
C ALA A 247 6.78 21.13 -0.66
N ARG A 248 5.55 21.66 -0.60
CA ARG A 248 4.70 21.85 -1.78
C ARG A 248 5.29 22.87 -2.77
N GLY A 249 5.90 23.94 -2.28
CA GLY A 249 6.57 24.94 -3.11
C GLY A 249 7.82 24.39 -3.82
N LEU A 250 8.59 23.55 -3.14
CA LEU A 250 9.85 23.00 -3.65
C LEU A 250 9.66 21.86 -4.65
N ARG A 251 8.52 21.17 -4.68
CA ARG A 251 8.28 20.00 -5.55
C ARG A 251 8.54 20.23 -7.04
N HIS A 252 8.36 21.46 -7.52
CA HIS A 252 8.58 21.80 -8.94
C HIS A 252 10.05 22.15 -9.23
N ARG A 253 10.80 22.64 -8.23
CA ARG A 253 12.21 23.02 -8.39
C ARG A 253 13.14 21.84 -8.12
N HIS A 254 12.77 21.00 -7.18
CA HIS A 254 13.52 19.80 -6.77
C HIS A 254 12.56 18.60 -6.67
N PRO A 255 12.04 18.10 -7.82
CA PRO A 255 11.15 16.94 -7.82
C PRO A 255 11.88 15.73 -7.27
N VAL A 256 11.22 14.98 -6.38
CA VAL A 256 11.78 13.73 -5.85
C VAL A 256 11.31 12.54 -6.66
N PHE A 257 12.12 11.49 -6.64
CA PHE A 257 11.80 10.18 -7.17
C PHE A 257 12.06 9.13 -6.10
N TYR A 258 11.11 8.25 -5.89
CA TYR A 258 11.27 7.10 -5.03
C TYR A 258 11.69 5.89 -5.87
N LEU A 259 12.92 5.43 -5.66
CA LEU A 259 13.51 4.27 -6.30
C LEU A 259 13.27 3.06 -5.41
N VAL A 260 12.31 2.22 -5.78
CA VAL A 260 11.92 1.06 -4.97
C VAL A 260 12.87 -0.08 -5.22
N THR A 261 13.57 -0.56 -4.20
CA THR A 261 14.64 -1.58 -4.32
C THR A 261 14.27 -2.92 -3.71
N ASP A 262 13.25 -2.97 -2.84
CA ASP A 262 12.79 -4.23 -2.23
C ASP A 262 11.32 -4.12 -1.78
N VAL A 263 10.66 -5.28 -1.60
CA VAL A 263 9.33 -5.41 -1.01
C VAL A 263 9.41 -6.36 0.19
N LEU A 264 9.03 -5.83 1.37
CA LEU A 264 9.20 -6.52 2.65
C LEU A 264 7.92 -7.19 3.14
N HIS A 265 6.79 -6.64 2.73
CA HIS A 265 5.46 -7.14 3.05
C HIS A 265 4.53 -6.85 1.88
N LEU A 266 3.68 -7.80 1.52
CA LEU A 266 2.75 -7.65 0.41
C LEU A 266 1.46 -8.43 0.68
N ASP A 267 0.31 -7.75 0.53
CA ASP A 267 -1.02 -8.33 0.65
C ASP A 267 -1.18 -9.22 1.89
N PHE A 268 -0.78 -8.66 3.06
CA PHE A 268 -0.87 -9.30 4.37
C PHE A 268 0.03 -10.54 4.53
N ARG A 269 1.14 -10.56 3.85
CA ARG A 269 2.19 -11.60 4.01
C ARG A 269 3.54 -10.96 4.21
N SER A 270 4.27 -11.42 5.21
CA SER A 270 5.67 -11.09 5.39
C SER A 270 6.52 -11.78 4.32
N LEU A 271 7.43 -11.05 3.72
CA LEU A 271 8.38 -11.55 2.74
C LEU A 271 9.81 -11.57 3.29
N LEU A 272 9.99 -11.29 4.57
CA LEU A 272 11.30 -11.17 5.20
C LEU A 272 12.14 -12.44 5.09
N SER A 273 11.50 -13.62 5.19
CA SER A 273 12.17 -14.92 5.06
C SER A 273 12.34 -15.38 3.61
N SER A 274 11.66 -14.75 2.66
CA SER A 274 11.77 -15.11 1.24
C SER A 274 13.14 -14.71 0.70
N PRO A 275 13.70 -15.48 -0.26
CA PRO A 275 14.92 -15.12 -0.97
C PRO A 275 14.79 -13.78 -1.70
N HIS A 276 15.89 -13.03 -1.83
CA HIS A 276 15.89 -11.73 -2.52
C HIS A 276 15.36 -11.83 -3.95
N HIS A 277 15.71 -12.88 -4.71
CA HIS A 277 15.25 -13.04 -6.08
C HIS A 277 13.72 -13.21 -6.19
N GLU A 278 13.09 -13.87 -5.20
CA GLU A 278 11.62 -14.00 -5.15
C GLU A 278 10.97 -12.65 -4.79
N ARG A 279 11.50 -11.94 -3.79
CA ARG A 279 11.00 -10.61 -3.44
C ARG A 279 11.14 -9.65 -4.62
N ARG A 280 12.26 -9.73 -5.34
CA ARG A 280 12.49 -8.93 -6.54
C ARG A 280 11.49 -9.25 -7.66
N ALA A 281 11.21 -10.51 -7.92
CA ALA A 281 10.21 -10.92 -8.91
C ALA A 281 8.81 -10.40 -8.55
N LEU A 282 8.43 -10.45 -7.26
CA LEU A 282 7.18 -9.87 -6.78
C LEU A 282 7.16 -8.34 -6.98
N LEU A 283 8.25 -7.65 -6.64
CA LEU A 283 8.37 -6.20 -6.82
C LEU A 283 8.23 -5.80 -8.29
N ASP A 284 8.92 -6.48 -9.20
CA ASP A 284 8.83 -6.25 -10.65
C ASP A 284 7.40 -6.50 -11.15
N GLY A 285 6.73 -7.54 -10.62
CA GLY A 285 5.34 -7.88 -10.93
C GLY A 285 4.31 -6.83 -10.47
N LEU A 286 4.68 -5.91 -9.55
CA LEU A 286 3.80 -4.80 -9.16
C LEU A 286 3.68 -3.73 -10.25
N GLY A 287 4.58 -3.70 -11.24
CA GLY A 287 4.56 -2.74 -12.33
C GLY A 287 4.66 -1.28 -11.86
N LEU A 288 5.38 -1.02 -10.76
CA LEU A 288 5.49 0.32 -10.18
C LEU A 288 6.28 1.24 -11.12
N ALA A 289 5.54 2.09 -11.85
CA ALA A 289 6.09 3.13 -12.69
C ALA A 289 5.18 4.35 -12.66
N GLY A 290 5.74 5.50 -12.35
CA GLY A 290 4.99 6.74 -12.24
C GLY A 290 5.89 7.96 -12.38
N PRO A 291 5.33 9.17 -12.34
CA PRO A 291 6.10 10.40 -12.54
C PRO A 291 7.14 10.66 -11.43
N HIS A 292 6.99 9.98 -10.28
CA HIS A 292 7.82 10.20 -9.09
C HIS A 292 8.26 8.91 -8.40
N TRP A 293 8.07 7.74 -9.03
CA TRP A 293 8.55 6.45 -8.51
C TRP A 293 8.79 5.47 -9.64
N GLN A 294 9.74 4.57 -9.42
CA GLN A 294 10.02 3.45 -10.32
C GLN A 294 10.79 2.35 -9.57
N VAL A 295 10.80 1.17 -10.15
CA VAL A 295 11.69 0.07 -9.75
C VAL A 295 12.92 0.13 -10.64
N PRO A 296 14.12 0.50 -10.11
CA PRO A 296 15.32 0.52 -10.93
C PRO A 296 15.74 -0.91 -11.30
N PRO A 297 16.51 -1.08 -12.40
CA PRO A 297 17.02 -2.40 -12.77
C PRO A 297 17.87 -3.05 -11.68
N SER A 298 17.69 -4.37 -11.52
CA SER A 298 18.58 -5.24 -10.76
C SER A 298 19.21 -6.26 -11.73
N HIS A 299 20.49 -6.44 -11.65
CA HIS A 299 21.26 -7.21 -12.63
C HIS A 299 21.80 -8.48 -11.96
N PRO A 300 21.21 -9.66 -12.23
CA PRO A 300 21.75 -10.93 -11.77
C PRO A 300 23.07 -11.25 -12.49
N GLY A 301 24.15 -11.37 -11.75
CA GLY A 301 25.50 -11.53 -12.31
C GLY A 301 26.05 -10.24 -12.94
N ASP A 302 27.22 -10.33 -13.50
CA ASP A 302 27.91 -9.25 -14.24
C ASP A 302 28.23 -7.98 -13.42
N GLY A 303 28.60 -8.16 -12.13
CA GLY A 303 28.90 -7.08 -11.21
C GLY A 303 29.97 -6.12 -11.70
N ALA A 304 30.96 -6.62 -12.46
CA ALA A 304 32.01 -5.79 -13.06
C ALA A 304 31.45 -4.81 -14.12
N ALA A 305 30.47 -5.22 -14.94
CA ALA A 305 29.84 -4.32 -15.90
C ALA A 305 28.94 -3.31 -15.22
N VAL A 306 28.16 -3.74 -14.22
CA VAL A 306 27.32 -2.82 -13.42
C VAL A 306 28.16 -1.78 -12.70
N ALA A 307 29.33 -2.17 -12.13
CA ALA A 307 30.25 -1.24 -11.49
C ALA A 307 30.88 -0.25 -12.51
N ARG A 308 31.16 -0.67 -13.76
CA ARG A 308 31.58 0.26 -14.82
C ARG A 308 30.48 1.24 -15.16
N ALA A 309 29.26 0.74 -15.45
CA ALA A 309 28.11 1.59 -15.77
C ALA A 309 27.82 2.60 -14.65
N SER A 310 27.91 2.19 -13.38
CA SER A 310 27.75 3.09 -12.22
C SER A 310 28.77 4.24 -12.26
N ARG A 311 30.04 3.97 -12.60
CA ARG A 311 31.07 5.01 -12.76
C ARG A 311 30.75 5.95 -13.92
N ASP A 312 30.35 5.39 -15.05
CA ASP A 312 30.02 6.17 -16.25
C ASP A 312 28.86 7.12 -16.01
N HIS A 313 27.93 6.74 -15.13
CA HIS A 313 26.82 7.59 -14.64
C HIS A 313 27.20 8.50 -13.47
N GLY A 314 28.46 8.53 -13.03
CA GLY A 314 28.94 9.38 -11.93
C GLY A 314 28.39 8.98 -10.56
N LEU A 315 27.93 7.74 -10.38
CA LEU A 315 27.47 7.22 -9.10
C LEU A 315 28.63 6.75 -8.22
N ALA A 316 28.40 6.70 -6.91
CA ALA A 316 29.45 6.40 -5.94
C ALA A 316 29.81 4.90 -5.83
N GLY A 317 28.97 4.02 -6.35
CA GLY A 317 29.16 2.58 -6.23
C GLY A 317 27.94 1.77 -6.65
N ILE A 318 27.95 0.53 -6.24
CA ILE A 318 26.85 -0.43 -6.44
C ILE A 318 26.57 -1.18 -5.14
N ILE A 319 25.36 -1.71 -5.02
CA ILE A 319 24.99 -2.65 -3.95
C ILE A 319 24.91 -4.05 -4.57
N ALA A 320 25.67 -4.99 -4.01
CA ALA A 320 25.51 -6.41 -4.31
C ALA A 320 24.60 -7.05 -3.27
N LYS A 321 23.55 -7.73 -3.71
CA LYS A 321 22.60 -8.47 -2.86
C LYS A 321 22.69 -9.95 -3.20
N ARG A 322 22.93 -10.81 -2.20
CA ARG A 322 22.92 -12.26 -2.41
C ARG A 322 21.51 -12.72 -2.77
N ARG A 323 21.38 -13.41 -3.89
CA ARG A 323 20.06 -13.74 -4.50
C ARG A 323 19.17 -14.61 -3.61
N ASP A 324 19.79 -15.50 -2.81
CA ASP A 324 19.06 -16.41 -1.91
C ASP A 324 18.93 -15.88 -0.48
N SER A 325 19.31 -14.61 -0.26
CA SER A 325 19.29 -14.04 1.09
C SER A 325 17.89 -13.61 1.54
N PRO A 326 17.55 -13.86 2.82
CA PRO A 326 16.40 -13.21 3.44
C PRO A 326 16.68 -11.73 3.70
N TYR A 327 15.63 -10.96 3.95
CA TYR A 327 15.77 -9.58 4.43
C TYR A 327 15.82 -9.55 5.96
N ARG A 328 16.85 -8.93 6.53
CA ARG A 328 17.08 -8.84 7.99
C ARG A 328 16.97 -7.39 8.45
N PRO A 329 15.80 -6.94 8.91
CA PRO A 329 15.58 -5.55 9.31
C PRO A 329 16.64 -5.06 10.31
N GLY A 330 17.29 -3.93 10.00
CA GLY A 330 18.26 -3.27 10.86
C GLY A 330 19.60 -4.01 11.05
N LEU A 331 19.81 -5.16 10.42
CA LEU A 331 21.00 -5.98 10.64
C LEU A 331 21.91 -5.99 9.40
N ALA A 332 23.09 -5.40 9.53
CA ALA A 332 24.16 -5.55 8.53
C ALA A 332 24.75 -6.96 8.58
N ASN A 333 24.89 -7.58 7.43
CA ASN A 333 25.50 -8.90 7.28
C ASN A 333 26.23 -9.02 5.93
N ASP A 334 26.76 -10.18 5.61
CA ASP A 334 27.52 -10.41 4.39
C ASP A 334 26.63 -10.72 3.16
N ASP A 335 25.30 -10.71 3.34
CA ASP A 335 24.36 -10.94 2.24
C ASP A 335 24.18 -9.68 1.36
N TRP A 336 24.46 -8.48 1.91
CA TRP A 336 24.43 -7.21 1.17
C TRP A 336 25.75 -6.47 1.31
N ILE A 337 26.37 -6.16 0.18
CA ILE A 337 27.68 -5.51 0.11
C ILE A 337 27.58 -4.15 -0.58
N ASP A 338 28.03 -3.10 0.09
CA ASP A 338 28.19 -1.75 -0.48
C ASP A 338 29.61 -1.63 -1.09
N ILE A 339 29.67 -1.63 -2.40
CA ILE A 339 30.89 -1.60 -3.20
C ILE A 339 31.10 -0.18 -3.71
N ARG A 340 31.97 0.58 -3.03
CA ARG A 340 32.26 1.96 -3.41
C ARG A 340 33.39 2.02 -4.44
N HIS A 341 33.23 2.91 -5.42
CA HIS A 341 34.33 3.23 -6.34
C HIS A 341 35.44 3.92 -5.55
N GLY A 342 36.66 3.52 -5.74
CA GLY A 342 37.83 4.23 -5.18
C GLY A 342 37.76 5.69 -5.65
N ARG A 343 38.02 6.64 -4.73
CA ARG A 343 38.16 8.05 -5.10
C ARG A 343 39.26 8.14 -6.15
N THR A 344 38.85 8.34 -7.41
CA THR A 344 39.84 8.75 -8.44
C THR A 344 40.38 10.08 -7.96
N GLY A 345 41.62 10.09 -7.51
CA GLY A 345 42.25 11.31 -7.03
C GLY A 345 42.14 12.37 -8.11
N ALA A 346 41.55 13.51 -7.77
CA ALA A 346 41.73 14.70 -8.56
C ALA A 346 43.23 14.97 -8.67
N ARG A 347 43.77 14.79 -9.83
CA ARG A 347 45.07 15.34 -10.20
C ARG A 347 44.84 16.76 -10.71
#